data_969481f5c9ca2e9ce8b8c8c012f0edde
#
_entry.id   969481f5c9ca2e9ce8b8c8c012f0edde
#
_cell.length_a   1.000
_cell.length_b   1.000
_cell.length_c   1.000
_cell.angle_alpha   90.00
_cell.angle_beta   90.00
_cell.angle_gamma   90.00
#
_symmetry.space_group_name_H-M   'P 1'
#
loop_
_entity.id
_entity.type
_entity.pdbx_description
1 polymer ?
#
loop_
_entity_poly.entity_id
_entity_poly.type
_entity_poly.pdbx_seq_one_letter_code
_entity_poly.pdbx_strand_id
1 'polypeptide(L)'
;YTEGGEESATNAAFRIAKDVSSGNVPDNFSSEVLYVLRDLDALIVNARRRALMPGAETIENALVVLACEAEQVPNPNSRVSLSTRTDALGSPQANVDWQLHDIDLLTTQVAASVLSAQLAAHFGTRIRLPDWLLAPLDNWQPQFRDVAHHIGTTRMADDPAQGVVDRHCRIHAIDNLYVAGSSVFATGGHANPTLTIVALALRLADHLKS
;
A
#
# COMPACT_ATOMS: atom_id res chain seq x y z
N TYR A 1 -4.44 -16.12 6.55
CA TYR A 1 -4.85 -16.85 7.77
C TYR A 1 -6.35 -16.95 7.71
N THR A 2 -6.86 -18.11 7.33
CA THR A 2 -8.28 -18.48 7.44
C THR A 2 -8.49 -19.04 8.83
N GLU A 3 -9.03 -18.24 9.74
CA GLU A 3 -9.62 -18.76 10.97
C GLU A 3 -11.03 -19.26 10.65
N GLY A 4 -11.28 -20.54 10.99
CA GLY A 4 -12.56 -21.20 11.19
C GLY A 4 -13.60 -20.99 10.09
N GLY A 5 -13.73 -21.94 9.18
CA GLY A 5 -14.64 -21.90 8.07
C GLY A 5 -16.10 -21.70 8.47
N GLU A 6 -16.55 -20.46 8.46
CA GLU A 6 -17.98 -20.18 8.29
C GLU A 6 -18.34 -20.54 6.84
N GLU A 7 -19.31 -21.45 6.73
CA GLU A 7 -19.80 -21.94 5.46
C GLU A 7 -20.47 -20.81 4.67
N SER A 8 -20.06 -20.59 3.41
CA SER A 8 -20.63 -19.47 2.66
C SER A 8 -21.98 -19.81 2.04
N ALA A 9 -22.85 -18.79 1.88
CA ALA A 9 -24.15 -18.92 1.21
C ALA A 9 -24.01 -19.50 -0.21
N THR A 10 -22.92 -19.22 -0.90
CA THR A 10 -22.65 -19.74 -2.26
C THR A 10 -22.37 -21.24 -2.22
N ASN A 11 -21.59 -21.74 -1.26
CA ASN A 11 -21.35 -23.17 -1.08
C ASN A 11 -22.63 -23.92 -0.69
N ALA A 12 -23.43 -23.34 0.21
CA ALA A 12 -24.73 -23.90 0.57
C ALA A 12 -25.67 -23.97 -0.64
N ALA A 13 -25.77 -22.91 -1.44
CA ALA A 13 -26.56 -22.89 -2.66
C ALA A 13 -26.13 -23.93 -3.69
N PHE A 14 -24.79 -24.12 -3.86
CA PHE A 14 -24.26 -25.15 -4.75
C PHE A 14 -24.55 -26.57 -4.29
N ARG A 15 -24.45 -26.85 -2.98
CA ARG A 15 -24.80 -28.16 -2.44
C ARG A 15 -26.28 -28.45 -2.66
N ILE A 16 -27.14 -27.50 -2.30
CA ILE A 16 -28.59 -27.60 -2.54
C ILE A 16 -28.87 -27.91 -4.02
N ALA A 17 -28.30 -27.12 -4.94
CA ALA A 17 -28.51 -27.32 -6.37
C ALA A 17 -28.02 -28.68 -6.86
N LYS A 18 -26.85 -29.13 -6.39
CA LYS A 18 -26.27 -30.44 -6.73
C LYS A 18 -27.14 -31.60 -6.22
N ASP A 19 -27.53 -31.54 -4.95
CA ASP A 19 -28.31 -32.62 -4.32
C ASP A 19 -29.71 -32.73 -4.92
N VAL A 20 -30.39 -31.59 -5.13
CA VAL A 20 -31.69 -31.54 -5.79
C VAL A 20 -31.61 -32.04 -7.25
N SER A 21 -30.55 -31.65 -7.99
CA SER A 21 -30.35 -32.15 -9.36
C SER A 21 -30.09 -33.67 -9.42
N SER A 22 -29.60 -34.26 -8.33
CA SER A 22 -29.38 -35.68 -8.16
C SER A 22 -30.61 -36.44 -7.58
N GLY A 23 -31.70 -35.72 -7.34
CA GLY A 23 -32.93 -36.28 -6.78
C GLY A 23 -32.93 -36.47 -5.25
N ASN A 24 -31.92 -35.87 -4.57
CA ASN A 24 -31.79 -35.96 -3.11
C ASN A 24 -32.17 -34.63 -2.45
N VAL A 25 -32.75 -34.71 -1.28
CA VAL A 25 -32.98 -33.53 -0.40
C VAL A 25 -31.99 -33.67 0.77
N PRO A 26 -31.09 -32.69 1.01
CA PRO A 26 -30.16 -32.76 2.12
C PRO A 26 -30.89 -32.86 3.47
N ASP A 27 -30.33 -33.59 4.42
CA ASP A 27 -30.94 -33.73 5.78
C ASP A 27 -31.01 -32.38 6.52
N ASN A 28 -30.13 -31.44 6.16
CA ASN A 28 -30.05 -30.08 6.72
C ASN A 28 -30.61 -28.98 5.79
N PHE A 29 -31.49 -29.36 4.82
CA PHE A 29 -32.01 -28.47 3.78
C PHE A 29 -32.53 -27.13 4.32
N SER A 30 -33.30 -27.14 5.43
CA SER A 30 -33.86 -25.92 6.02
C SER A 30 -32.78 -24.95 6.54
N SER A 31 -31.71 -25.49 7.13
CA SER A 31 -30.59 -24.64 7.63
C SER A 31 -29.76 -24.12 6.50
N GLU A 32 -29.53 -24.90 5.44
CA GLU A 32 -28.83 -24.43 4.25
C GLU A 32 -29.60 -23.36 3.49
N VAL A 33 -30.92 -23.49 3.36
CA VAL A 33 -31.80 -22.46 2.78
C VAL A 33 -31.74 -21.16 3.60
N LEU A 34 -31.77 -21.25 4.92
CA LEU A 34 -31.63 -20.07 5.79
C LEU A 34 -30.25 -19.39 5.61
N TYR A 35 -29.21 -20.17 5.42
CA TYR A 35 -27.86 -19.67 5.14
C TYR A 35 -27.82 -18.88 3.82
N VAL A 36 -28.42 -19.42 2.76
CA VAL A 36 -28.54 -18.77 1.45
C VAL A 36 -29.32 -17.47 1.55
N LEU A 37 -30.45 -17.48 2.28
CA LEU A 37 -31.31 -16.30 2.45
C LEU A 37 -30.65 -15.21 3.31
N ARG A 38 -29.78 -15.59 4.23
CA ARG A 38 -29.06 -14.65 5.10
C ARG A 38 -28.02 -13.82 4.35
N ASP A 39 -27.47 -14.36 3.26
CA ASP A 39 -26.39 -13.72 2.48
C ASP A 39 -26.71 -13.71 0.97
N LEU A 40 -27.94 -13.33 0.66
CA LEU A 40 -28.45 -13.28 -0.72
C LEU A 40 -27.66 -12.29 -1.59
N ASP A 41 -27.15 -11.20 -0.99
CA ASP A 41 -26.36 -10.18 -1.66
C ASP A 41 -25.06 -10.75 -2.19
N ALA A 42 -24.34 -11.57 -1.41
CA ALA A 42 -23.12 -12.23 -1.86
C ALA A 42 -23.40 -13.21 -3.02
N LEU A 43 -24.52 -13.89 -2.98
CA LEU A 43 -24.93 -14.82 -4.02
C LEU A 43 -25.21 -14.10 -5.34
N ILE A 44 -25.89 -12.96 -5.31
CA ILE A 44 -26.18 -12.13 -6.48
C ILE A 44 -24.88 -11.56 -7.07
N VAL A 45 -23.97 -11.08 -6.23
CA VAL A 45 -22.67 -10.54 -6.66
C VAL A 45 -21.84 -11.63 -7.35
N ASN A 46 -21.77 -12.82 -6.77
CA ASN A 46 -21.05 -13.95 -7.33
C ASN A 46 -21.67 -14.46 -8.65
N ALA A 47 -22.99 -14.51 -8.74
CA ALA A 47 -23.69 -14.88 -9.98
C ALA A 47 -23.43 -13.86 -11.10
N ARG A 48 -23.51 -12.56 -10.81
CA ARG A 48 -23.15 -11.50 -11.77
C ARG A 48 -21.69 -11.59 -12.24
N ARG A 49 -20.78 -11.84 -11.31
CA ARG A 49 -19.36 -11.99 -11.63
C ARG A 49 -19.10 -13.16 -12.56
N ARG A 50 -19.72 -14.33 -12.30
CA ARG A 50 -19.62 -15.50 -13.18
C ARG A 50 -20.17 -15.25 -14.58
N ALA A 51 -21.26 -14.51 -14.68
CA ALA A 51 -21.86 -14.13 -15.96
C ALA A 51 -20.99 -13.18 -16.77
N LEU A 52 -20.28 -12.26 -16.10
CA LEU A 52 -19.46 -11.23 -16.73
C LEU A 52 -18.01 -11.68 -16.97
N MET A 53 -17.51 -12.65 -16.20
CA MET A 53 -16.14 -13.18 -16.28
C MET A 53 -16.15 -14.72 -16.22
N PRO A 54 -16.51 -15.40 -17.32
CA PRO A 54 -16.47 -16.84 -17.38
C PRO A 54 -15.04 -17.36 -17.11
N GLY A 55 -14.89 -18.27 -16.15
CA GLY A 55 -13.60 -18.85 -15.76
C GLY A 55 -12.87 -18.12 -14.62
N ALA A 56 -13.42 -17.01 -14.08
CA ALA A 56 -12.89 -16.43 -12.87
C ALA A 56 -13.19 -17.32 -11.66
N GLU A 57 -12.16 -17.72 -10.92
CA GLU A 57 -12.35 -18.44 -9.65
C GLU A 57 -13.13 -17.56 -8.68
N THR A 58 -14.14 -18.14 -8.03
CA THR A 58 -14.91 -17.45 -6.99
C THR A 58 -14.12 -17.55 -5.70
N ILE A 59 -13.48 -16.46 -5.29
CA ILE A 59 -12.84 -16.37 -3.98
C ILE A 59 -13.94 -16.01 -2.99
N GLU A 60 -14.43 -17.02 -2.29
CA GLU A 60 -15.46 -16.84 -1.26
C GLU A 60 -14.81 -16.37 0.04
N ASN A 61 -15.43 -15.39 0.69
CA ASN A 61 -14.97 -14.80 1.97
C ASN A 61 -13.55 -14.23 1.94
N ALA A 62 -13.06 -13.81 0.78
CA ALA A 62 -11.78 -13.14 0.69
C ALA A 62 -11.91 -11.73 1.27
N LEU A 63 -11.15 -11.46 2.31
CA LEU A 63 -10.88 -10.09 2.72
C LEU A 63 -9.97 -9.44 1.67
N VAL A 64 -10.50 -8.52 0.90
CA VAL A 64 -9.70 -7.69 0.01
C VAL A 64 -9.20 -6.50 0.81
N VAL A 65 -7.89 -6.44 1.01
CA VAL A 65 -7.24 -5.30 1.65
C VAL A 65 -6.73 -4.36 0.57
N LEU A 66 -7.13 -3.10 0.64
CA LEU A 66 -6.59 -2.04 -0.20
C LEU A 66 -5.42 -1.39 0.53
N ALA A 67 -4.24 -1.49 -0.05
CA ALA A 67 -3.08 -0.75 0.40
C ALA A 67 -3.08 0.63 -0.25
N CYS A 68 -2.92 1.67 0.55
CA CYS A 68 -2.72 3.03 0.08
C CYS A 68 -1.25 3.40 0.31
N GLU A 69 -0.52 3.59 -0.79
CA GLU A 69 0.85 4.10 -0.75
C GLU A 69 0.81 5.59 -1.07
N ALA A 70 1.22 6.41 -0.13
CA ALA A 70 1.25 7.87 -0.26
C ALA A 70 2.66 8.39 -0.12
N GLU A 71 2.96 9.45 -0.89
CA GLU A 71 4.21 10.18 -0.72
C GLU A 71 4.19 10.89 0.64
N GLN A 72 5.27 10.73 1.40
CA GLN A 72 5.46 11.44 2.64
C GLN A 72 5.91 12.89 2.37
N VAL A 73 5.34 13.85 3.09
CA VAL A 73 5.81 15.23 3.02
C VAL A 73 7.24 15.32 3.58
N PRO A 74 8.14 16.10 2.95
CA PRO A 74 9.48 16.32 3.47
C PRO A 74 9.46 16.84 4.91
N ASN A 75 10.05 16.07 5.83
CA ASN A 75 10.14 16.42 7.25
C ASN A 75 11.61 16.59 7.65
N PRO A 76 12.06 17.79 8.00
CA PRO A 76 13.47 18.05 8.38
C PRO A 76 13.89 17.35 9.67
N ASN A 77 12.95 16.85 10.47
CA ASN A 77 13.24 16.06 11.66
C ASN A 77 13.39 14.56 11.36
N SER A 78 12.91 14.10 10.21
CA SER A 78 13.10 12.72 9.73
C SER A 78 14.48 12.60 9.09
N ARG A 79 15.43 11.96 9.79
CA ARG A 79 16.86 12.01 9.42
C ARG A 79 17.54 10.66 9.48
N VAL A 80 18.57 10.53 8.63
CA VAL A 80 19.60 9.51 8.77
C VAL A 80 20.82 10.18 9.39
N SER A 81 21.32 9.63 10.48
CA SER A 81 22.47 10.14 11.23
C SER A 81 23.43 9.00 11.58
N LEU A 82 24.61 9.34 12.07
CA LEU A 82 25.52 8.34 12.60
C LEU A 82 25.18 8.02 14.05
N SER A 83 25.11 6.74 14.36
CA SER A 83 24.94 6.23 15.72
C SER A 83 26.26 6.27 16.49
N THR A 84 26.20 6.26 17.81
CA THR A 84 27.36 6.00 18.69
C THR A 84 27.75 4.52 18.71
N ARG A 85 26.91 3.63 18.18
CA ARG A 85 27.20 2.20 18.00
C ARG A 85 28.04 2.00 16.76
N THR A 86 28.99 1.08 16.84
CA THR A 86 29.85 0.70 15.71
C THR A 86 29.52 -0.72 15.22
N ASP A 87 29.87 -1.00 13.98
CA ASP A 87 29.87 -2.34 13.41
C ASP A 87 31.14 -3.14 13.84
N ALA A 88 31.29 -4.34 13.29
CA ALA A 88 32.46 -5.20 13.58
C ALA A 88 33.80 -4.63 13.08
N LEU A 89 33.78 -3.64 12.19
CA LEU A 89 34.95 -2.97 11.65
C LEU A 89 35.26 -1.63 12.36
N GLY A 90 34.46 -1.29 13.39
CA GLY A 90 34.60 -0.03 14.13
C GLY A 90 33.96 1.18 13.43
N SER A 91 33.25 0.99 12.31
CA SER A 91 32.56 2.08 11.61
C SER A 91 31.22 2.40 12.29
N PRO A 92 30.86 3.71 12.44
CA PRO A 92 29.56 4.09 13.00
C PRO A 92 28.41 3.51 12.20
N GLN A 93 27.42 2.94 12.90
CA GLN A 93 26.20 2.46 12.27
C GLN A 93 25.27 3.62 11.90
N ALA A 94 24.48 3.45 10.83
CA ALA A 94 23.43 4.40 10.52
C ALA A 94 22.30 4.32 11.57
N ASN A 95 21.80 5.48 11.96
CA ASN A 95 20.58 5.63 12.76
C ASN A 95 19.53 6.31 11.89
N VAL A 96 18.37 5.67 11.73
CA VAL A 96 17.23 6.20 10.98
C VAL A 96 16.18 6.65 11.99
N ASP A 97 15.94 7.96 12.04
CA ASP A 97 14.84 8.56 12.78
C ASP A 97 13.76 8.94 11.77
N TRP A 98 12.77 8.08 11.61
CA TRP A 98 11.67 8.28 10.66
C TRP A 98 10.47 8.86 11.37
N GLN A 99 10.09 10.06 10.98
CA GLN A 99 8.99 10.80 11.59
C GLN A 99 7.96 11.20 10.53
N LEU A 100 6.71 10.84 10.79
CA LEU A 100 5.55 11.21 9.97
C LEU A 100 4.93 12.50 10.48
N HIS A 101 4.27 13.22 9.57
CA HIS A 101 3.59 14.48 9.85
C HIS A 101 2.06 14.29 9.81
N ASP A 102 1.29 15.13 10.49
CA ASP A 102 -0.18 15.05 10.48
C ASP A 102 -0.78 15.16 9.08
N ILE A 103 -0.10 15.83 8.15
CA ILE A 103 -0.52 15.89 6.75
C ILE A 103 -0.41 14.55 6.03
N ASP A 104 0.48 13.65 6.45
CA ASP A 104 0.60 12.29 5.89
C ASP A 104 -0.64 11.48 6.29
N LEU A 105 -1.10 11.62 7.54
CA LEU A 105 -2.35 11.04 8.00
C LEU A 105 -3.54 11.62 7.23
N LEU A 106 -3.64 12.94 7.12
CA LEU A 106 -4.72 13.62 6.40
C LEU A 106 -4.79 13.15 4.94
N THR A 107 -3.65 13.02 4.27
CA THR A 107 -3.57 12.51 2.89
C THR A 107 -4.18 11.12 2.79
N THR A 108 -3.84 10.22 3.72
CA THR A 108 -4.38 8.86 3.76
C THR A 108 -5.87 8.84 4.06
N GLN A 109 -6.36 9.69 4.97
CA GLN A 109 -7.79 9.83 5.30
C GLN A 109 -8.60 10.30 4.09
N VAL A 110 -8.12 11.32 3.39
CA VAL A 110 -8.78 11.85 2.18
C VAL A 110 -8.79 10.79 1.08
N ALA A 111 -7.65 10.14 0.81
CA ALA A 111 -7.56 9.08 -0.19
C ALA A 111 -8.51 7.91 0.11
N ALA A 112 -8.55 7.45 1.36
CA ALA A 112 -9.43 6.37 1.78
C ALA A 112 -10.91 6.75 1.67
N SER A 113 -11.27 7.97 2.04
CA SER A 113 -12.64 8.49 1.93
C SER A 113 -13.11 8.57 0.48
N VAL A 114 -12.29 9.16 -0.40
CA VAL A 114 -12.62 9.29 -1.83
C VAL A 114 -12.73 7.92 -2.49
N LEU A 115 -11.75 7.03 -2.24
CA LEU A 115 -11.73 5.69 -2.81
C LEU A 115 -12.94 4.87 -2.33
N SER A 116 -13.28 4.95 -1.04
CA SER A 116 -14.45 4.26 -0.47
C SER A 116 -15.74 4.71 -1.13
N ALA A 117 -15.92 6.02 -1.31
CA ALA A 117 -17.10 6.58 -1.96
C ALA A 117 -17.19 6.12 -3.43
N GLN A 118 -16.09 6.14 -4.18
CA GLN A 118 -16.06 5.73 -5.58
C GLN A 118 -16.34 4.23 -5.75
N LEU A 119 -15.71 3.39 -4.94
CA LEU A 119 -15.94 1.94 -4.99
C LEU A 119 -17.38 1.57 -4.58
N ALA A 120 -17.93 2.23 -3.57
CA ALA A 120 -19.33 2.04 -3.19
C ALA A 120 -20.29 2.44 -4.33
N ALA A 121 -20.06 3.59 -4.97
CA ALA A 121 -20.89 4.07 -6.06
C ALA A 121 -20.84 3.18 -7.32
N HIS A 122 -19.65 2.67 -7.69
CA HIS A 122 -19.48 1.91 -8.92
C HIS A 122 -19.77 0.41 -8.77
N PHE A 123 -19.45 -0.16 -7.61
CA PHE A 123 -19.53 -1.61 -7.39
C PHE A 123 -20.54 -2.02 -6.35
N GLY A 124 -21.23 -1.09 -5.67
CA GLY A 124 -22.14 -1.39 -4.59
C GLY A 124 -21.47 -2.05 -3.37
N THR A 125 -20.15 -1.91 -3.25
CA THR A 125 -19.37 -2.55 -2.19
C THR A 125 -19.44 -1.75 -0.89
N ARG A 126 -19.39 -2.45 0.24
CA ARG A 126 -19.17 -1.82 1.55
C ARG A 126 -17.69 -1.89 1.88
N ILE A 127 -17.09 -0.74 2.17
CA ILE A 127 -15.70 -0.65 2.61
C ILE A 127 -15.70 -0.35 4.09
N ARG A 128 -14.98 -1.19 4.84
CA ARG A 128 -14.71 -0.94 6.25
C ARG A 128 -13.37 -0.22 6.37
N LEU A 129 -13.41 1.01 6.84
CA LEU A 129 -12.22 1.75 7.22
C LEU A 129 -11.84 1.39 8.67
N PRO A 130 -10.56 1.27 8.99
CA PRO A 130 -10.11 1.05 10.35
C PRO A 130 -10.40 2.26 11.25
N ASP A 131 -10.68 2.02 12.52
CA ASP A 131 -11.11 3.06 13.45
C ASP A 131 -10.07 4.18 13.62
N TRP A 132 -8.78 3.86 13.60
CA TRP A 132 -7.70 4.83 13.69
C TRP A 132 -7.67 5.83 12.52
N LEU A 133 -8.23 5.43 11.37
CA LEU A 133 -8.30 6.29 10.18
C LEU A 133 -9.50 7.24 10.26
N LEU A 134 -10.59 6.82 10.90
CA LEU A 134 -11.82 7.61 11.05
C LEU A 134 -11.73 8.61 12.19
N ALA A 135 -11.12 8.22 13.29
CA ALA A 135 -10.90 9.05 14.47
C ALA A 135 -9.44 8.87 14.90
N PRO A 136 -8.53 9.74 14.44
CA PRO A 136 -7.11 9.58 14.73
C PRO A 136 -6.86 9.56 16.23
N LEU A 137 -6.15 8.53 16.65
CA LEU A 137 -5.65 8.40 18.01
C LEU A 137 -4.44 9.32 18.20
N ASP A 138 -4.11 9.70 19.41
CA ASP A 138 -2.90 10.49 19.72
C ASP A 138 -1.60 9.79 19.24
N ASN A 139 -1.65 8.48 18.98
CA ASN A 139 -0.54 7.69 18.51
C ASN A 139 -0.94 6.86 17.27
N TRP A 140 -1.10 7.52 16.14
CA TRP A 140 -1.47 6.91 14.85
C TRP A 140 -0.28 6.42 14.01
N GLN A 141 0.92 6.96 14.24
CA GLN A 141 2.12 6.69 13.44
C GLN A 141 2.47 5.19 13.32
N PRO A 142 2.33 4.36 14.37
CA PRO A 142 2.62 2.92 14.28
C PRO A 142 1.70 2.14 13.33
N GLN A 143 0.62 2.75 12.85
CA GLN A 143 -0.27 2.13 11.84
C GLN A 143 0.31 2.22 10.42
N PHE A 144 1.27 3.12 10.21
CA PHE A 144 1.97 3.27 8.95
C PHE A 144 3.17 2.33 8.88
N ARG A 145 3.48 1.90 7.67
CA ARG A 145 4.66 1.09 7.37
C ARG A 145 5.34 1.66 6.16
N ASP A 146 6.66 1.55 6.11
CA ASP A 146 7.39 1.84 4.89
C ASP A 146 7.09 0.78 3.83
N VAL A 147 7.20 1.18 2.56
CA VAL A 147 7.00 0.31 1.40
C VAL A 147 8.30 0.12 0.61
N ALA A 148 9.44 0.30 1.28
CA ALA A 148 10.79 0.20 0.72
C ALA A 148 11.08 1.18 -0.44
N HIS A 149 10.32 2.25 -0.57
CA HIS A 149 10.53 3.33 -1.53
C HIS A 149 11.12 4.58 -0.87
N HIS A 150 12.13 4.41 -0.03
CA HIS A 150 12.80 5.52 0.65
C HIS A 150 13.51 6.43 -0.35
N ILE A 151 13.29 7.74 -0.19
CA ILE A 151 13.80 8.78 -1.08
C ILE A 151 14.21 10.03 -0.30
N GLY A 152 14.92 10.95 -0.96
CA GLY A 152 15.08 12.34 -0.50
C GLY A 152 16.07 12.57 0.64
N THR A 153 16.79 11.56 1.14
CA THR A 153 17.77 11.74 2.24
C THR A 153 18.99 12.56 1.83
N THR A 154 19.28 12.64 0.51
CA THR A 154 20.28 13.53 -0.08
C THR A 154 19.65 14.36 -1.19
N ARG A 155 18.50 14.95 -0.90
CA ARG A 155 17.62 15.63 -1.85
C ARG A 155 18.34 16.63 -2.73
N MET A 156 18.01 16.63 -4.02
CA MET A 156 18.49 17.58 -5.01
C MET A 156 17.83 18.95 -4.84
N ALA A 157 18.62 20.02 -4.86
CA ALA A 157 18.17 21.38 -4.95
C ALA A 157 19.25 22.27 -5.55
N ASP A 158 18.87 23.38 -6.19
CA ASP A 158 19.83 24.37 -6.67
C ASP A 158 20.43 25.18 -5.52
N ASP A 159 19.67 25.41 -4.46
CA ASP A 159 20.10 26.09 -3.25
C ASP A 159 20.65 25.07 -2.22
N PRO A 160 21.92 25.16 -1.79
CA PRO A 160 22.51 24.28 -0.79
C PRO A 160 21.81 24.31 0.57
N ALA A 161 21.05 25.38 0.88
CA ALA A 161 20.25 25.45 2.10
C ALA A 161 18.99 24.54 2.04
N GLN A 162 18.59 24.08 0.83
CA GLN A 162 17.37 23.33 0.61
C GLN A 162 17.63 21.88 0.15
N GLY A 163 18.87 21.51 -0.14
CA GLY A 163 19.23 20.19 -0.57
C GLY A 163 20.68 19.81 -0.30
N VAL A 164 21.04 18.59 -0.59
CA VAL A 164 22.37 18.05 -0.35
C VAL A 164 23.17 17.99 -1.64
N VAL A 165 22.52 17.70 -2.76
CA VAL A 165 23.18 17.63 -4.08
C VAL A 165 22.61 18.66 -5.04
N ASP A 166 23.42 19.08 -5.99
CA ASP A 166 23.02 19.94 -7.10
C ASP A 166 22.29 19.14 -8.21
N ARG A 167 21.90 19.84 -9.28
CA ARG A 167 21.20 19.22 -10.44
C ARG A 167 22.02 18.14 -11.16
N HIS A 168 23.32 18.07 -10.94
CA HIS A 168 24.21 17.03 -11.48
C HIS A 168 24.48 15.90 -10.48
N CYS A 169 23.73 15.85 -9.38
CA CYS A 169 23.89 14.89 -8.28
C CYS A 169 25.21 15.03 -7.51
N ARG A 170 25.92 16.16 -7.62
CA ARG A 170 27.14 16.45 -6.89
C ARG A 170 26.80 17.06 -5.53
N ILE A 171 27.48 16.64 -4.48
CA ILE A 171 27.32 17.25 -3.14
C ILE A 171 27.82 18.69 -3.18
N HIS A 172 27.00 19.65 -2.73
CA HIS A 172 27.30 21.08 -2.79
C HIS A 172 28.64 21.49 -2.17
N ALA A 173 29.07 20.82 -1.12
CA ALA A 173 30.30 21.17 -0.40
C ALA A 173 31.54 20.38 -0.87
N ILE A 174 31.40 19.46 -1.84
CA ILE A 174 32.47 18.52 -2.22
C ILE A 174 32.50 18.37 -3.74
N ASP A 175 33.63 18.78 -4.35
CA ASP A 175 33.72 18.87 -5.81
C ASP A 175 33.79 17.53 -6.56
N ASN A 176 34.20 16.46 -5.90
CA ASN A 176 34.41 15.14 -6.50
C ASN A 176 33.54 14.04 -5.91
N LEU A 177 32.45 14.39 -5.22
CA LEU A 177 31.54 13.42 -4.62
C LEU A 177 30.14 13.57 -5.21
N TYR A 178 29.62 12.48 -5.77
CA TYR A 178 28.32 12.39 -6.42
C TYR A 178 27.48 11.30 -5.78
N VAL A 179 26.16 11.48 -5.80
CA VAL A 179 25.20 10.51 -5.25
C VAL A 179 24.31 10.00 -6.36
N ALA A 180 24.25 8.67 -6.54
CA ALA A 180 23.30 8.00 -7.43
C ALA A 180 22.25 7.25 -6.59
N GLY A 181 21.03 7.21 -7.07
CA GLY A 181 19.93 6.50 -6.40
C GLY A 181 18.74 7.40 -6.06
N SER A 182 17.74 6.84 -5.38
CA SER A 182 16.50 7.55 -5.02
C SER A 182 16.69 8.60 -3.93
N SER A 183 17.79 8.56 -3.19
CA SER A 183 18.06 9.54 -2.13
C SER A 183 18.15 10.98 -2.64
N VAL A 184 18.47 11.18 -3.95
CA VAL A 184 18.55 12.50 -4.58
C VAL A 184 17.18 13.05 -5.03
N PHE A 185 16.10 12.29 -4.97
CA PHE A 185 14.80 12.74 -5.42
C PHE A 185 14.28 13.89 -4.56
N ALA A 186 13.76 14.92 -5.22
CA ALA A 186 13.09 16.03 -4.54
C ALA A 186 11.66 15.63 -4.10
N THR A 187 10.99 14.81 -4.92
CA THR A 187 9.62 14.27 -4.70
C THR A 187 9.56 12.83 -5.19
N GLY A 188 8.63 12.03 -4.66
CA GLY A 188 8.46 10.62 -5.01
C GLY A 188 7.47 10.38 -6.14
N GLY A 189 6.32 11.00 -6.07
CA GLY A 189 5.20 10.72 -6.96
C GLY A 189 4.55 9.35 -6.71
N HIS A 190 3.69 8.92 -7.62
CA HIS A 190 2.89 7.68 -7.51
C HIS A 190 3.54 6.44 -8.13
N ALA A 191 4.61 6.62 -8.93
CA ALA A 191 5.26 5.52 -9.64
C ALA A 191 6.45 4.96 -8.87
N ASN A 192 6.72 3.67 -9.06
CA ASN A 192 7.92 3.05 -8.51
C ASN A 192 9.19 3.78 -8.98
N PRO A 193 10.18 4.02 -8.10
CA PRO A 193 11.30 4.92 -8.37
C PRO A 193 12.34 4.37 -9.35
N THR A 194 12.35 3.08 -9.65
CA THR A 194 13.45 2.39 -10.38
C THR A 194 13.76 3.01 -11.74
N LEU A 195 12.73 3.34 -12.54
CA LEU A 195 12.96 3.96 -13.86
C LEU A 195 13.69 5.30 -13.75
N THR A 196 13.27 6.13 -12.82
CA THR A 196 13.89 7.44 -12.57
C THR A 196 15.30 7.31 -11.98
N ILE A 197 15.55 6.32 -11.12
CA ILE A 197 16.88 6.00 -10.61
C ILE A 197 17.84 5.70 -11.77
N VAL A 198 17.43 4.80 -12.69
CA VAL A 198 18.24 4.44 -13.86
C VAL A 198 18.49 5.64 -14.76
N ALA A 199 17.46 6.43 -15.05
CA ALA A 199 17.60 7.64 -15.89
C ALA A 199 18.56 8.66 -15.29
N LEU A 200 18.50 8.91 -13.97
CA LEU A 200 19.41 9.82 -13.28
C LEU A 200 20.86 9.27 -13.24
N ALA A 201 21.00 7.96 -13.05
CA ALA A 201 22.33 7.33 -13.06
C ALA A 201 23.01 7.42 -14.45
N LEU A 202 22.26 7.20 -15.53
CA LEU A 202 22.75 7.36 -16.90
C LEU A 202 23.14 8.82 -17.19
N ARG A 203 22.28 9.78 -16.80
CA ARG A 203 22.59 11.22 -16.92
C ARG A 203 23.84 11.60 -16.15
N LEU A 204 24.03 11.07 -14.94
CA LEU A 204 25.24 11.29 -14.15
C LEU A 204 26.47 10.68 -14.84
N ALA A 205 26.37 9.46 -15.38
CA ALA A 205 27.46 8.82 -16.11
C ALA A 205 27.91 9.63 -17.34
N ASP A 206 26.95 10.23 -18.07
CA ASP A 206 27.26 11.09 -19.20
C ASP A 206 27.92 12.41 -18.77
N HIS A 207 27.44 13.00 -17.67
CA HIS A 207 28.06 14.20 -17.09
C HIS A 207 29.50 13.96 -16.64
N LEU A 208 29.80 12.79 -16.09
CA LEU A 208 31.17 12.46 -15.62
C LEU A 208 32.17 12.14 -16.74
N LYS A 209 31.67 11.91 -17.97
CA LYS A 209 32.54 11.72 -19.17
C LYS A 209 32.86 13.02 -19.89
N SER A 210 32.09 14.08 -19.66
CA SER A 210 32.24 15.39 -20.30
C SER A 210 33.30 16.25 -19.58
#